data_f2493fdec392f8f486971463cd559f1c
#
_entry.id   f2493fdec392f8f486971463cd559f1c
#
_cell.length_a   1.000
_cell.length_b   1.000
_cell.length_c   1.000
_cell.angle_alpha   90.00
_cell.angle_beta   90.00
_cell.angle_gamma   90.00
#
_symmetry.space_group_name_H-M   'P 1'
#
loop_
_entity.id
_entity.type
_entity.pdbx_description
1 polymer ?
#
loop_
_entity_poly.entity_id
_entity_poly.type
_entity_poly.pdbx_seq_one_letter_code
_entity_poly.pdbx_strand_id
1 'polypeptide(L)' 'ACPAASRLHKRIARLHPFDRALILLWLEDLPYDEIAAILGITIDNVSVRLVRIREKLKSFTD' A
#
# COMPACT_ATOMS: atom_id res chain seq x y z
N ALA A 1 -14.35 5.71 16.51
CA ALA A 1 -13.53 5.49 15.34
C ALA A 1 -14.37 5.02 14.16
N CYS A 2 -13.98 5.38 12.97
CA CYS A 2 -14.68 4.99 11.76
C CYS A 2 -14.45 3.50 11.47
N PRO A 3 -15.51 2.67 11.38
CA PRO A 3 -15.33 1.24 11.10
C PRO A 3 -14.59 0.96 9.79
N ALA A 4 -14.80 1.79 8.78
CA ALA A 4 -14.12 1.62 7.50
C ALA A 4 -12.61 1.80 7.65
N ALA A 5 -12.18 2.77 8.44
CA ALA A 5 -10.76 2.98 8.70
C ALA A 5 -10.15 1.80 9.46
N SER A 6 -10.87 1.27 10.45
CA SER A 6 -10.42 0.09 11.19
C SER A 6 -10.24 -1.12 10.27
N ARG A 7 -11.16 -1.33 9.35
CA ARG A 7 -11.07 -2.43 8.38
C ARG A 7 -9.86 -2.27 7.47
N LEU A 8 -9.64 -1.05 7.00
CA LEU A 8 -8.49 -0.77 6.14
C LEU A 8 -7.19 -1.05 6.87
N HIS A 9 -7.06 -0.61 8.12
CA HIS A 9 -5.88 -0.86 8.92
C HIS A 9 -5.63 -2.35 9.12
N LYS A 10 -6.67 -3.12 9.38
CA LYS A 10 -6.55 -4.57 9.52
C LYS A 10 -6.07 -5.23 8.25
N ARG A 11 -6.58 -4.79 7.10
CA ARG A 11 -6.16 -5.32 5.80
C ARG A 11 -4.71 -4.99 5.52
N ILE A 12 -4.32 -3.75 5.79
CA ILE A 12 -2.94 -3.31 5.59
C ILE A 12 -1.99 -4.11 6.49
N ALA A 13 -2.39 -4.40 7.71
CA ALA A 13 -1.56 -5.16 8.64
C ALA A 13 -1.28 -6.58 8.18
N ARG A 14 -2.11 -7.13 7.28
CA ARG A 14 -1.90 -8.46 6.69
C ARG A 14 -0.85 -8.47 5.59
N LEU A 15 -0.50 -7.30 5.08
CA LEU A 15 0.46 -7.21 4.00
C LEU A 15 1.87 -7.44 4.50
N HIS A 16 2.75 -7.87 3.59
CA HIS A 16 4.17 -7.91 3.86
C HIS A 16 4.64 -6.52 4.31
N PRO A 17 5.61 -6.43 5.24
CA PRO A 17 6.06 -5.13 5.74
C PRO A 17 6.44 -4.14 4.65
N PHE A 18 7.09 -4.59 3.58
CA PHE A 18 7.46 -3.74 2.47
C PHE A 18 6.23 -3.19 1.75
N ASP A 19 5.26 -4.06 1.47
CA ASP A 19 4.02 -3.65 0.81
C ASP A 19 3.22 -2.71 1.69
N ARG A 20 3.23 -2.95 3.00
CA ARG A 20 2.57 -2.09 3.96
C ARG A 20 3.14 -0.68 3.94
N ALA A 21 4.46 -0.57 3.94
CA ALA A 21 5.12 0.73 3.86
C ALA A 21 4.75 1.45 2.57
N LEU A 22 4.74 0.72 1.46
CA LEU A 22 4.43 1.30 0.16
C LEU A 22 3.00 1.85 0.10
N ILE A 23 2.02 1.06 0.55
CA ILE A 23 0.64 1.49 0.51
C ILE A 23 0.38 2.68 1.44
N LEU A 24 1.04 2.74 2.59
CA LEU A 24 0.90 3.85 3.50
C LEU A 24 1.43 5.15 2.90
N LEU A 25 2.57 5.08 2.20
CA LEU A 25 3.12 6.24 1.51
C LEU A 25 2.18 6.70 0.39
N TRP A 26 1.61 5.75 -0.33
CA TRP A 26 0.65 6.07 -1.39
C TRP A 26 -0.60 6.75 -0.84
N LEU A 27 -1.10 6.29 0.30
CA LEU A 27 -2.27 6.89 0.94
C LEU A 27 -2.01 8.32 1.43
N GLU A 28 -0.76 8.69 1.63
CA GLU A 28 -0.38 10.05 1.98
C GLU A 28 -0.20 10.95 0.76
N ASP A 29 -0.64 10.50 -0.40
CA ASP A 29 -0.60 11.26 -1.65
C ASP A 29 0.80 11.59 -2.16
N LEU A 30 1.78 10.77 -1.76
CA LEU A 30 3.14 10.93 -2.29
C LEU A 30 3.20 10.48 -3.74
N PRO A 31 3.89 11.20 -4.62
CA PRO A 31 4.06 10.77 -5.99
C PRO A 31 4.95 9.52 -6.08
N TYR A 32 4.81 8.77 -7.16
CA TYR A 32 5.51 7.49 -7.34
C TYR A 32 7.02 7.64 -7.30
N ASP A 33 7.55 8.74 -7.85
CA ASP A 33 9.00 8.96 -7.84
C ASP A 33 9.54 9.16 -6.42
N GLU A 34 8.79 9.83 -5.55
CA GLU A 34 9.18 9.97 -4.16
C GLU A 34 9.09 8.66 -3.40
N ILE A 35 8.02 7.89 -3.63
CA ILE A 35 7.87 6.57 -3.02
C ILE A 35 9.03 5.67 -3.44
N ALA A 36 9.38 5.68 -4.72
CA ALA A 36 10.48 4.89 -5.25
C ALA A 36 11.81 5.27 -4.58
N ALA A 37 12.04 6.56 -4.41
CA ALA A 37 13.27 7.04 -3.77
C ALA A 37 13.34 6.61 -2.31
N ILE A 38 12.24 6.70 -1.59
CA ILE A 38 12.19 6.32 -0.17
C ILE A 38 12.45 4.83 0.01
N LEU A 39 11.85 4.01 -0.85
CA LEU A 39 11.93 2.55 -0.74
C LEU A 39 13.14 1.96 -1.47
N GLY A 40 13.83 2.77 -2.26
CA GLY A 40 15.01 2.30 -3.00
C GLY A 40 14.68 1.38 -4.17
N ILE A 41 13.55 1.59 -4.81
CA ILE A 41 13.12 0.81 -5.97
C ILE A 41 12.82 1.74 -7.15
N THR A 42 12.51 1.17 -8.31
CA THR A 42 12.16 1.95 -9.49
C THR A 42 10.70 2.38 -9.44
N ILE A 43 10.37 3.41 -10.22
CA ILE A 43 8.99 3.88 -10.35
C ILE A 43 8.10 2.78 -10.92
N ASP A 44 8.61 2.01 -11.89
CA ASP A 44 7.87 0.89 -12.45
C ASP A 44 7.53 -0.16 -11.39
N ASN A 45 8.47 -0.44 -10.50
CA ASN A 45 8.24 -1.36 -9.39
C ASN A 45 7.15 -0.85 -8.45
N VAL A 46 7.14 0.46 -8.17
CA VAL A 46 6.08 1.06 -7.35
C VAL A 46 4.73 0.81 -8.00
N SER A 47 4.61 1.08 -9.29
CA SER A 47 3.36 0.90 -10.02
C SER A 47 2.87 -0.54 -9.98
N VAL A 48 3.76 -1.49 -10.31
CA VAL A 48 3.40 -2.91 -10.33
C VAL A 48 2.99 -3.40 -8.95
N ARG A 49 3.77 -3.02 -7.93
CA ARG A 49 3.47 -3.45 -6.57
C ARG A 49 2.16 -2.86 -6.05
N LEU A 50 1.87 -1.62 -6.40
CA LEU A 50 0.59 -0.99 -6.01
C LEU A 50 -0.59 -1.72 -6.61
N VAL A 51 -0.51 -2.12 -7.88
CA VAL A 51 -1.59 -2.90 -8.51
C VAL A 51 -1.82 -4.19 -7.74
N ARG A 52 -0.75 -4.91 -7.42
CA ARG A 52 -0.84 -6.17 -6.68
C ARG A 52 -1.40 -5.98 -5.27
N ILE A 53 -0.94 -4.93 -4.58
CA ILE A 53 -1.41 -4.64 -3.23
C ILE A 53 -2.90 -4.32 -3.25
N ARG A 54 -3.34 -3.50 -4.20
CA ARG A 54 -4.74 -3.13 -4.31
C ARG A 54 -5.61 -4.34 -4.60
N GLU A 55 -5.14 -5.27 -5.43
CA GLU A 55 -5.85 -6.51 -5.69
C GLU A 55 -5.94 -7.38 -4.44
N LYS A 56 -4.85 -7.48 -3.68
CA LYS A 56 -4.86 -8.21 -2.41
C LYS A 56 -5.86 -7.61 -1.43
N LEU A 57 -5.90 -6.29 -1.33
CA LEU A 57 -6.83 -5.63 -0.44
C LEU A 57 -8.28 -5.89 -0.83
N LYS A 58 -8.56 -5.98 -2.12
CA LYS A 58 -9.90 -6.30 -2.61
C LYS A 58 -10.29 -7.75 -2.29
N SER A 59 -9.32 -8.66 -2.27
CA SER A 59 -9.60 -10.06 -2.02
C SER A 59 -9.77 -10.37 -0.54
N PHE A 60 -9.35 -9.50 0.36
CA PHE A 60 -9.55 -9.68 1.78
C PHE A 60 -11.01 -9.45 2.13
N THR A 61 -11.60 -10.41 2.83
CA THR A 61 -12.97 -10.26 3.36
C THR A 61 -12.90 -10.03 4.86
N ASP A 62 -13.68 -9.11 5.31
CA ASP A 62 -13.75 -8.81 6.74
C ASP A 62 -14.72 -9.69 7.46
#